data_1bc4dca81194463fd25e435a81d0144d
#
_entry.id   1bc4dca81194463fd25e435a81d0144d
#
_cell.length_a   1.000
_cell.length_b   1.000
_cell.length_c   1.000
_cell.angle_alpha   90.00
_cell.angle_beta   90.00
_cell.angle_gamma   90.00
#
_symmetry.space_group_name_H-M   'P 1'
#
loop_
_entity.id
_entity.type
_entity.pdbx_description
1 polymer ?
#
loop_
_entity_poly.entity_id
_entity_poly.type
_entity_poly.pdbx_seq_one_letter_code
_entity_poly.pdbx_strand_id
1 'polypeptide(L)'
;GEYHKYDLLDYFHVDPCFGRDEDFRELVDTCHGNGMRVIIDGVFNHCGWQWDKFGDVVDKGKDSQYSDWFYRLEYPDYFCRVCRYWLEEFHIDGWRLDVASEVNDDFWRRFYRTAKSVNPEAALIGEVWESAGHWLDGKIFDSSMNYDFRKHCRRFFASRSIDAAAFDGRVTHM
;
A
#
# COMPACT_ATOMS: atom_id res chain seq x y z
N GLY A 1 3.89 18.19 5.72
CA GLY A 1 3.57 17.43 4.49
C GLY A 1 2.54 18.16 3.65
N GLU A 2 2.43 17.80 2.40
CA GLU A 2 1.44 18.34 1.50
C GLU A 2 0.01 17.91 1.91
N TYR A 3 -1.01 18.59 1.43
CA TYR A 3 -2.39 18.37 1.88
C TYR A 3 -2.93 16.97 1.55
N HIS A 4 -2.42 16.32 0.48
CA HIS A 4 -2.83 14.97 0.06
C HIS A 4 -2.22 13.84 0.91
N LYS A 5 -1.18 14.12 1.71
CA LYS A 5 -0.54 13.20 2.66
C LYS A 5 0.16 11.95 2.07
N TYR A 6 0.43 11.93 0.76
CA TYR A 6 1.24 10.87 0.13
C TYR A 6 2.75 11.13 0.19
N ASP A 7 3.19 12.30 0.65
CA ASP A 7 4.60 12.63 0.89
C ASP A 7 4.96 12.34 2.36
N LEU A 8 5.15 11.07 2.71
CA LEU A 8 5.39 10.64 4.08
C LEU A 8 6.75 11.11 4.59
N LEU A 9 6.76 11.58 5.83
CA LEU A 9 7.94 11.99 6.59
C LEU A 9 8.19 11.07 7.80
N ASP A 10 7.17 10.33 8.22
CA ASP A 10 7.22 9.35 9.29
C ASP A 10 6.32 8.15 8.93
N TYR A 11 6.80 6.96 9.22
CA TYR A 11 6.09 5.71 8.95
C TYR A 11 5.57 5.03 10.22
N PHE A 12 5.81 5.61 11.40
CA PHE A 12 5.46 5.00 12.69
C PHE A 12 4.47 5.82 13.50
N HIS A 13 4.12 7.05 13.06
CA HIS A 13 3.18 7.89 13.78
C HIS A 13 2.12 8.46 12.87
N VAL A 14 0.96 8.71 13.44
CA VAL A 14 -0.13 9.43 12.78
C VAL A 14 0.30 10.90 12.56
N ASP A 15 -0.02 11.46 11.38
CA ASP A 15 0.23 12.87 11.14
C ASP A 15 -0.56 13.72 12.16
N PRO A 16 0.11 14.65 12.90
CA PRO A 16 -0.53 15.48 13.92
C PRO A 16 -1.75 16.29 13.44
N CYS A 17 -1.90 16.48 12.12
CA CYS A 17 -3.10 17.10 11.55
C CYS A 17 -4.36 16.25 11.72
N PHE A 18 -4.22 14.93 11.92
CA PHE A 18 -5.34 14.00 12.11
C PHE A 18 -5.55 13.60 13.57
N GLY A 19 -4.62 13.95 14.45
CA GLY A 19 -4.66 13.59 15.85
C GLY A 19 -3.38 12.91 16.31
N ARG A 20 -3.48 12.17 17.38
CA ARG A 20 -2.39 11.40 17.99
C ARG A 20 -2.55 9.91 17.71
N ASP A 21 -1.54 9.14 18.01
CA ASP A 21 -1.56 7.69 17.89
C ASP A 21 -2.68 7.05 18.74
N GLU A 22 -2.96 7.62 19.92
CA GLU A 22 -4.06 7.19 20.79
C GLU A 22 -5.43 7.42 20.13
N ASP A 23 -5.60 8.55 19.44
CA ASP A 23 -6.86 8.88 18.75
C ASP A 23 -7.10 7.89 17.58
N PHE A 24 -6.05 7.47 16.90
CA PHE A 24 -6.15 6.45 15.86
C PHE A 24 -6.45 5.05 16.44
N ARG A 25 -5.87 4.70 17.59
CA ARG A 25 -6.20 3.44 18.28
C ARG A 25 -7.67 3.40 18.68
N GLU A 26 -8.20 4.49 19.24
CA GLU A 26 -9.63 4.62 19.57
C GLU A 26 -10.51 4.47 18.32
N LEU A 27 -10.09 5.03 17.18
CA LEU A 27 -10.79 4.87 15.89
C LEU A 27 -10.86 3.40 15.50
N VAL A 28 -9.75 2.68 15.53
CA VAL A 28 -9.68 1.24 15.16
C VAL A 28 -10.57 0.42 16.09
N ASP A 29 -10.46 0.62 17.41
CA ASP A 29 -11.27 -0.08 18.41
C ASP A 29 -12.78 0.20 18.21
N THR A 30 -13.13 1.44 17.90
CA THR A 30 -14.52 1.81 17.60
C THR A 30 -15.03 1.14 16.33
N CYS A 31 -14.23 1.08 15.29
CA CYS A 31 -14.56 0.37 14.05
C CYS A 31 -14.79 -1.12 14.32
N HIS A 32 -13.89 -1.77 15.03
CA HIS A 32 -14.00 -3.18 15.40
C HIS A 32 -15.23 -3.46 16.26
N GLY A 33 -15.53 -2.60 17.24
CA GLY A 33 -16.73 -2.68 18.06
C GLY A 33 -18.05 -2.59 17.27
N ASN A 34 -18.00 -2.02 16.06
CA ASN A 34 -19.13 -1.95 15.13
C ASN A 34 -19.03 -2.95 13.97
N GLY A 35 -18.14 -3.92 14.05
CA GLY A 35 -17.97 -4.96 13.03
C GLY A 35 -17.32 -4.46 11.72
N MET A 36 -16.66 -3.29 11.75
CA MET A 36 -15.91 -2.74 10.61
C MET A 36 -14.43 -3.10 10.72
N ARG A 37 -13.79 -3.36 9.58
CA ARG A 37 -12.35 -3.56 9.48
C ARG A 37 -11.65 -2.29 9.03
N VAL A 38 -10.41 -2.11 9.45
CA VAL A 38 -9.60 -0.94 9.14
C VAL A 38 -8.40 -1.34 8.29
N ILE A 39 -8.33 -0.77 7.09
CA ILE A 39 -7.19 -0.91 6.18
C ILE A 39 -6.57 0.48 6.04
N ILE A 40 -5.25 0.58 6.15
CA ILE A 40 -4.53 1.85 5.96
C ILE A 40 -3.75 1.88 4.65
N ASP A 41 -3.47 3.08 4.18
CA ASP A 41 -2.71 3.31 2.96
C ASP A 41 -1.21 3.20 3.25
N GLY A 42 -0.51 2.35 2.52
CA GLY A 42 0.93 2.15 2.63
C GLY A 42 1.65 2.71 1.41
N VAL A 43 2.34 3.83 1.58
CA VAL A 43 3.10 4.50 0.52
C VAL A 43 4.59 4.16 0.68
N PHE A 44 5.05 3.15 -0.06
CA PHE A 44 6.42 2.65 0.04
C PHE A 44 7.24 2.86 -1.23
N ASN A 45 6.60 3.27 -2.33
CA ASN A 45 7.28 3.57 -3.59
C ASN A 45 8.04 4.90 -3.54
N HIS A 46 7.57 5.87 -2.76
CA HIS A 46 8.14 7.20 -2.65
C HIS A 46 8.01 7.75 -1.22
N CYS A 47 8.69 8.85 -0.94
CA CYS A 47 8.64 9.53 0.35
C CYS A 47 8.64 11.05 0.16
N GLY A 48 8.36 11.79 1.22
CA GLY A 48 8.49 13.24 1.21
C GLY A 48 9.95 13.72 1.15
N TRP A 49 10.19 14.82 0.47
CA TRP A 49 11.53 15.43 0.34
C TRP A 49 12.19 15.74 1.69
N GLN A 50 11.39 16.00 2.72
CA GLN A 50 11.88 16.36 4.05
C GLN A 50 12.05 15.14 4.96
N TRP A 51 11.89 13.91 4.45
CA TRP A 51 12.20 12.73 5.24
C TRP A 51 13.69 12.68 5.54
N ASP A 52 14.05 12.57 6.81
CA ASP A 52 15.44 12.65 7.30
C ASP A 52 16.40 11.69 6.57
N LYS A 53 15.94 10.48 6.27
CA LYS A 53 16.72 9.46 5.56
C LYS A 53 16.95 9.82 4.10
N PHE A 54 15.96 10.43 3.46
CA PHE A 54 16.13 10.93 2.09
C PHE A 54 17.01 12.17 2.07
N GLY A 55 16.86 13.09 3.04
CA GLY A 55 17.73 14.25 3.20
C GLY A 55 19.21 13.86 3.36
N ASP A 56 19.50 12.82 4.16
CA ASP A 56 20.87 12.30 4.31
C ASP A 56 21.45 11.79 2.97
N VAL A 57 20.62 11.17 2.13
CA VAL A 57 21.06 10.72 0.78
C VAL A 57 21.28 11.90 -0.17
N VAL A 58 20.43 12.92 -0.10
CA VAL A 58 20.60 14.15 -0.90
C VAL A 58 21.92 14.85 -0.55
N ASP A 59 22.26 14.92 0.73
CA ASP A 59 23.47 15.60 1.22
C ASP A 59 24.76 14.79 0.96
N LYS A 60 24.73 13.47 1.13
CA LYS A 60 25.92 12.60 1.11
C LYS A 60 26.01 11.72 -0.14
N GLY A 61 24.97 11.65 -0.95
CA GLY A 61 24.93 10.78 -2.12
C GLY A 61 25.17 9.31 -1.77
N LYS A 62 26.10 8.67 -2.45
CA LYS A 62 26.43 7.24 -2.24
C LYS A 62 27.14 6.96 -0.90
N ASP A 63 27.61 7.97 -0.22
CA ASP A 63 28.25 7.84 1.10
C ASP A 63 27.24 7.83 2.25
N SER A 64 25.95 8.03 1.97
CA SER A 64 24.89 7.89 2.94
C SER A 64 24.71 6.43 3.36
N GLN A 65 24.44 6.20 4.65
CA GLN A 65 24.05 4.87 5.15
C GLN A 65 22.70 4.37 4.60
N TYR A 66 21.92 5.27 4.00
CA TYR A 66 20.63 4.98 3.37
C TYR A 66 20.72 4.93 1.84
N SER A 67 21.91 5.03 1.26
CA SER A 67 22.10 5.08 -0.19
C SER A 67 21.46 3.88 -0.91
N ASP A 68 21.60 2.68 -0.36
CA ASP A 68 21.05 1.46 -0.95
C ASP A 68 19.51 1.43 -0.99
N TRP A 69 18.86 2.20 -0.11
CA TRP A 69 17.40 2.32 -0.13
C TRP A 69 16.87 3.03 -1.39
N PHE A 70 17.64 3.96 -1.93
CA PHE A 70 17.23 4.81 -3.06
C PHE A 70 17.94 4.48 -4.36
N TYR A 71 19.20 4.00 -4.29
CA TYR A 71 19.99 3.69 -5.49
C TYR A 71 19.89 2.24 -5.93
N ARG A 72 19.71 1.30 -5.00
CA ARG A 72 19.65 -0.14 -5.30
C ARG A 72 18.28 -0.75 -5.06
N LEU A 73 17.34 0.03 -4.50
CA LEU A 73 16.03 -0.45 -4.06
C LEU A 73 16.13 -1.66 -3.12
N GLU A 74 17.25 -1.78 -2.41
CA GLU A 74 17.46 -2.76 -1.36
C GLU A 74 16.81 -2.21 -0.09
N TYR A 75 15.49 -2.39 0.02
CA TYR A 75 14.73 -2.00 1.20
C TYR A 75 15.10 -2.95 2.34
N PRO A 76 15.81 -2.45 3.38
CA PRO A 76 16.09 -3.27 4.56
C PRO A 76 14.77 -3.61 5.26
N ASP A 77 14.88 -4.36 6.36
CA ASP A 77 13.73 -4.76 7.18
C ASP A 77 12.92 -3.59 7.78
N TYR A 78 13.28 -2.34 7.44
CA TYR A 78 12.59 -1.14 7.91
C TYR A 78 11.09 -1.16 7.62
N PHE A 79 10.69 -1.36 6.36
CA PHE A 79 9.28 -1.38 5.99
C PHE A 79 8.56 -2.66 6.45
N CYS A 80 9.29 -3.75 6.64
CA CYS A 80 8.73 -4.92 7.33
C CYS A 80 8.47 -4.62 8.82
N ARG A 81 9.31 -3.81 9.48
CA ARG A 81 9.02 -3.33 10.85
C ARG A 81 7.84 -2.37 10.88
N VAL A 82 7.69 -1.49 9.89
CA VAL A 82 6.50 -0.63 9.73
C VAL A 82 5.24 -1.49 9.61
N CYS A 83 5.28 -2.49 8.72
CA CYS A 83 4.17 -3.43 8.56
C CYS A 83 3.76 -4.09 9.88
N ARG A 84 4.74 -4.64 10.59
CA ARG A 84 4.53 -5.31 11.88
C ARG A 84 3.96 -4.35 12.92
N TYR A 85 4.55 -3.16 13.05
CA TYR A 85 4.17 -2.14 14.03
C TYR A 85 2.68 -1.78 13.95
N TRP A 86 2.17 -1.45 12.78
CA TRP A 86 0.77 -1.09 12.62
C TRP A 86 -0.18 -2.26 12.87
N LEU A 87 0.21 -3.48 12.49
CA LEU A 87 -0.58 -4.68 12.74
C LEU A 87 -0.59 -5.08 14.22
N GLU A 88 0.54 -4.95 14.94
CA GLU A 88 0.67 -5.34 16.34
C GLU A 88 0.15 -4.27 17.30
N GLU A 89 0.50 -2.99 17.07
CA GLU A 89 0.20 -1.90 18.00
C GLU A 89 -1.20 -1.30 17.81
N PHE A 90 -1.67 -1.25 16.59
CA PHE A 90 -2.98 -0.66 16.26
C PHE A 90 -4.01 -1.67 15.82
N HIS A 91 -3.63 -2.93 15.62
CA HIS A 91 -4.53 -4.01 15.21
C HIS A 91 -5.29 -3.72 13.92
N ILE A 92 -4.67 -3.00 12.98
CA ILE A 92 -5.27 -2.79 11.66
C ILE A 92 -5.50 -4.14 10.96
N ASP A 93 -6.49 -4.19 10.06
CA ASP A 93 -6.86 -5.43 9.36
C ASP A 93 -6.16 -5.59 8.01
N GLY A 94 -5.32 -4.64 7.61
CA GLY A 94 -4.58 -4.76 6.36
C GLY A 94 -4.06 -3.45 5.80
N TRP A 95 -3.59 -3.54 4.56
CA TRP A 95 -2.94 -2.47 3.84
C TRP A 95 -3.50 -2.32 2.43
N ARG A 96 -3.78 -1.10 2.01
CA ARG A 96 -3.81 -0.73 0.60
C ARG A 96 -2.43 -0.20 0.23
N LEU A 97 -1.79 -0.75 -0.77
CA LEU A 97 -0.40 -0.51 -1.11
C LEU A 97 -0.32 0.37 -2.35
N ASP A 98 0.11 1.62 -2.14
CA ASP A 98 0.15 2.67 -3.14
C ASP A 98 1.22 2.38 -4.20
N VAL A 99 0.90 2.63 -5.47
CA VAL A 99 1.79 2.43 -6.64
C VAL A 99 2.54 1.09 -6.59
N ALA A 100 1.84 0.03 -6.22
CA ALA A 100 2.47 -1.26 -5.89
C ALA A 100 3.20 -1.91 -7.06
N SER A 101 2.80 -1.63 -8.30
CA SER A 101 3.44 -2.15 -9.50
C SER A 101 4.87 -1.62 -9.75
N GLU A 102 5.23 -0.49 -9.15
CA GLU A 102 6.55 0.12 -9.31
C GLU A 102 7.58 -0.36 -8.27
N VAL A 103 7.14 -1.16 -7.30
CA VAL A 103 8.00 -1.68 -6.23
C VAL A 103 8.34 -3.15 -6.51
N ASN A 104 9.57 -3.53 -6.18
CA ASN A 104 10.13 -4.86 -6.45
C ASN A 104 9.32 -6.00 -5.81
N ASP A 105 9.10 -7.10 -6.56
CA ASP A 105 8.36 -8.28 -6.12
C ASP A 105 8.96 -8.93 -4.86
N ASP A 106 10.30 -8.99 -4.76
CA ASP A 106 10.95 -9.61 -3.59
C ASP A 106 10.67 -8.83 -2.32
N PHE A 107 10.57 -7.50 -2.41
CA PHE A 107 10.11 -6.66 -1.31
C PHE A 107 8.68 -7.05 -0.93
N TRP A 108 7.75 -7.11 -1.88
CA TRP A 108 6.35 -7.46 -1.61
C TRP A 108 6.21 -8.88 -1.04
N ARG A 109 6.97 -9.85 -1.51
CA ARG A 109 6.98 -11.21 -0.95
C ARG A 109 7.43 -11.24 0.51
N ARG A 110 8.41 -10.40 0.87
CA ARG A 110 8.86 -10.25 2.26
C ARG A 110 7.80 -9.54 3.11
N PHE A 111 7.23 -8.46 2.59
CA PHE A 111 6.16 -7.70 3.25
C PHE A 111 4.93 -8.59 3.50
N TYR A 112 4.49 -9.35 2.49
CA TYR A 112 3.39 -10.31 2.59
C TYR A 112 3.64 -11.33 3.70
N ARG A 113 4.80 -11.99 3.69
CA ARG A 113 5.17 -12.96 4.73
C ARG A 113 5.17 -12.32 6.12
N THR A 114 5.67 -11.09 6.24
CA THR A 114 5.67 -10.35 7.51
C THR A 114 4.24 -10.09 7.99
N ALA A 115 3.38 -9.55 7.13
CA ALA A 115 1.98 -9.28 7.47
C ALA A 115 1.25 -10.56 7.91
N LYS A 116 1.35 -11.63 7.10
CA LYS A 116 0.70 -12.91 7.39
C LYS A 116 1.27 -13.63 8.62
N SER A 117 2.51 -13.35 9.00
CA SER A 117 3.09 -13.90 10.24
C SER A 117 2.54 -13.24 11.50
N VAL A 118 2.08 -11.99 11.40
CA VAL A 118 1.43 -11.25 12.49
C VAL A 118 -0.07 -11.56 12.54
N ASN A 119 -0.72 -11.40 11.40
CA ASN A 119 -2.16 -11.67 11.25
C ASN A 119 -2.40 -12.39 9.91
N PRO A 120 -2.69 -13.70 9.91
CA PRO A 120 -2.98 -14.45 8.68
C PRO A 120 -4.15 -13.89 7.86
N GLU A 121 -5.10 -13.20 8.52
CA GLU A 121 -6.28 -12.60 7.89
C GLU A 121 -6.04 -11.16 7.41
N ALA A 122 -4.86 -10.57 7.67
CA ALA A 122 -4.56 -9.22 7.21
C ALA A 122 -4.66 -9.13 5.68
N ALA A 123 -5.49 -8.21 5.17
CA ALA A 123 -5.68 -8.02 3.75
C ALA A 123 -4.56 -7.15 3.15
N LEU A 124 -3.93 -7.62 2.08
CA LEU A 124 -2.97 -6.84 1.30
C LEU A 124 -3.55 -6.56 -0.10
N ILE A 125 -3.89 -5.30 -0.35
CA ILE A 125 -4.55 -4.84 -1.57
C ILE A 125 -3.59 -3.95 -2.34
N GLY A 126 -3.05 -4.46 -3.46
CA GLY A 126 -2.12 -3.69 -4.30
C GLY A 126 -2.84 -2.69 -5.22
N GLU A 127 -2.34 -1.46 -5.30
CA GLU A 127 -2.71 -0.58 -6.39
C GLU A 127 -1.88 -0.94 -7.62
N VAL A 128 -2.51 -1.66 -8.54
CA VAL A 128 -1.93 -2.07 -9.82
C VAL A 128 -2.80 -1.52 -10.93
N TRP A 129 -2.22 -0.74 -11.83
CA TRP A 129 -2.99 -0.01 -12.86
C TRP A 129 -3.27 -0.81 -14.12
N GLU A 130 -2.59 -1.93 -14.25
CA GLU A 130 -2.71 -2.89 -15.36
C GLU A 130 -3.27 -4.24 -14.88
N SER A 131 -3.18 -5.28 -15.70
CA SER A 131 -3.61 -6.62 -15.30
C SER A 131 -2.84 -7.11 -14.07
N ALA A 132 -3.54 -7.40 -12.99
CA ALA A 132 -2.96 -7.74 -11.70
C ALA A 132 -2.58 -9.21 -11.54
N GLY A 133 -2.78 -10.07 -12.55
CA GLY A 133 -2.58 -11.52 -12.44
C GLY A 133 -1.21 -11.94 -11.92
N HIS A 134 -0.17 -11.19 -12.27
CA HIS A 134 1.19 -11.43 -11.79
C HIS A 134 1.32 -11.32 -10.26
N TRP A 135 0.63 -10.34 -9.67
CA TRP A 135 0.73 -10.04 -8.23
C TRP A 135 -0.25 -10.82 -7.36
N LEU A 136 -1.22 -11.54 -7.98
CA LEU A 136 -2.24 -12.31 -7.28
C LEU A 136 -1.91 -13.81 -7.21
N ASP A 137 -0.63 -14.14 -7.06
CA ASP A 137 -0.11 -15.52 -6.97
C ASP A 137 -0.26 -16.13 -5.56
N GLY A 138 -0.92 -15.44 -4.64
CA GLY A 138 -1.08 -15.84 -3.23
C GLY A 138 0.17 -15.65 -2.36
N LYS A 139 1.17 -14.88 -2.85
CA LYS A 139 2.44 -14.62 -2.14
C LYS A 139 2.86 -13.15 -2.15
N ILE A 140 2.11 -12.31 -2.86
CA ILE A 140 2.38 -10.87 -2.99
C ILE A 140 1.18 -10.07 -2.47
N PHE A 141 0.01 -10.23 -3.10
CA PHE A 141 -1.22 -9.57 -2.65
C PHE A 141 -2.38 -10.55 -2.58
N ASP A 142 -3.34 -10.26 -1.71
CA ASP A 142 -4.60 -10.99 -1.61
C ASP A 142 -5.61 -10.47 -2.65
N SER A 143 -5.49 -9.20 -3.05
CA SER A 143 -6.38 -8.53 -4.00
C SER A 143 -5.69 -7.33 -4.64
N SER A 144 -6.35 -6.75 -5.63
CA SER A 144 -5.92 -5.49 -6.26
C SER A 144 -7.10 -4.55 -6.45
N MET A 145 -6.78 -3.25 -6.66
CA MET A 145 -7.77 -2.22 -7.00
C MET A 145 -8.20 -2.34 -8.46
N ASN A 146 -8.90 -3.36 -8.84
CA ASN A 146 -9.30 -3.80 -10.18
C ASN A 146 -9.63 -2.65 -11.17
N TYR A 147 -8.60 -1.94 -11.65
CA TYR A 147 -8.72 -0.83 -12.60
C TYR A 147 -9.21 -1.28 -13.98
N ASP A 148 -8.92 -2.50 -14.39
CA ASP A 148 -9.41 -3.06 -15.64
C ASP A 148 -10.93 -3.21 -15.63
N PHE A 149 -11.49 -3.78 -14.56
CA PHE A 149 -12.95 -3.85 -14.39
C PHE A 149 -13.58 -2.45 -14.41
N ARG A 150 -13.03 -1.51 -13.64
CA ARG A 150 -13.48 -0.11 -13.64
C ARG A 150 -13.48 0.50 -15.05
N LYS A 151 -12.40 0.27 -15.81
CA LYS A 151 -12.27 0.77 -17.20
C LYS A 151 -13.39 0.23 -18.10
N HIS A 152 -13.68 -1.08 -18.01
CA HIS A 152 -14.73 -1.69 -18.82
C HIS A 152 -16.12 -1.27 -18.36
N CYS A 153 -16.37 -1.15 -17.07
CA CYS A 153 -17.62 -0.57 -16.54
C CYS A 153 -17.84 0.86 -17.08
N ARG A 154 -16.84 1.72 -17.05
CA ARG A 154 -16.95 3.09 -17.58
C ARG A 154 -17.25 3.09 -19.08
N ARG A 155 -16.61 2.21 -19.86
CA ARG A 155 -16.82 2.10 -21.31
C ARG A 155 -18.24 1.61 -21.65
N PHE A 156 -18.79 0.71 -20.87
CA PHE A 156 -20.12 0.17 -21.09
C PHE A 156 -21.21 1.10 -20.54
N PHE A 157 -21.17 1.44 -19.26
CA PHE A 157 -22.26 2.16 -18.61
C PHE A 157 -22.22 3.68 -18.83
N ALA A 158 -21.05 4.30 -18.86
CA ALA A 158 -20.91 5.75 -18.94
C ALA A 158 -20.71 6.25 -20.38
N SER A 159 -19.64 5.83 -21.05
CA SER A 159 -19.34 6.33 -22.40
C SER A 159 -20.05 5.58 -23.52
N ARG A 160 -20.66 4.42 -23.20
CA ARG A 160 -21.35 3.54 -24.17
C ARG A 160 -20.51 3.23 -25.42
N SER A 161 -19.19 3.11 -25.25
CA SER A 161 -18.24 2.88 -26.32
C SER A 161 -17.98 1.40 -26.63
N ILE A 162 -18.60 0.49 -25.89
CA ILE A 162 -18.65 -0.96 -26.15
C ILE A 162 -20.06 -1.46 -25.93
N ASP A 163 -20.44 -2.52 -26.63
CA ASP A 163 -21.71 -3.20 -26.45
C ASP A 163 -21.68 -4.25 -25.35
N ALA A 164 -22.84 -4.90 -25.08
CA ALA A 164 -22.96 -5.88 -24.01
C ALA A 164 -22.09 -7.12 -24.25
N ALA A 165 -21.98 -7.59 -25.49
CA ALA A 165 -21.17 -8.76 -25.81
C ALA A 165 -19.66 -8.48 -25.60
N ALA A 166 -19.21 -7.29 -26.01
CA ALA A 166 -17.84 -6.87 -25.78
C ALA A 166 -17.54 -6.62 -24.28
N PHE A 167 -18.53 -6.15 -23.51
CA PHE A 167 -18.37 -6.00 -22.06
C PHE A 167 -18.28 -7.37 -21.38
N ASP A 168 -19.23 -8.28 -21.67
CA ASP A 168 -19.26 -9.63 -21.11
C ASP A 168 -17.94 -10.38 -21.40
N GLY A 169 -17.51 -10.42 -22.66
CA GLY A 169 -16.27 -11.09 -23.03
C GLY A 169 -15.01 -10.55 -22.38
N ARG A 170 -15.01 -9.28 -21.92
CA ARG A 170 -13.88 -8.68 -21.22
C ARG A 170 -13.88 -8.96 -19.70
N VAL A 171 -15.08 -9.01 -19.11
CA VAL A 171 -15.23 -9.24 -17.66
C VAL A 171 -15.10 -10.73 -17.32
N THR A 172 -15.54 -11.62 -18.22
CA THR A 172 -15.46 -13.07 -18.02
C THR A 172 -14.01 -13.62 -18.05
N HIS A 173 -13.08 -12.88 -18.65
CA HIS A 173 -11.68 -13.29 -18.82
C HIS A 173 -10.69 -12.46 -17.97
N MET A 174 -11.16 -11.77 -16.96
CA MET A 174 -10.34 -11.11 -15.92
C MET A 174 -10.04 -12.10 -14.77
#